data_8cb97db83140feefd1e5837d58d43c9c
#
_entry.id   8cb97db83140feefd1e5837d58d43c9c
#
_cell.length_a   1.000
_cell.length_b   1.000
_cell.length_c   1.000
_cell.angle_alpha   90.00
_cell.angle_beta   90.00
_cell.angle_gamma   90.00
#
_symmetry.space_group_name_H-M   'P 1'
#
loop_
_entity.id
_entity.type
_entity.pdbx_description
1 polymer ?
#
loop_
_entity_poly.entity_id
_entity_poly.type
_entity_poly.pdbx_seq_one_letter_code
_entity_poly.pdbx_strand_id
1 'polypeptide(L)'
;MCIRDSTWGIPVTFDPKHVIYVWLDALTNYITGIGYDADGNSTEQYKKLWPADLHLIGKDIIRFHTIYWPIFLMALGEPLPKQVFGHPWLLMGGGKMSKSKGNVVYADDLVDYFGVDAVRYYVLHEMPFENDGNLTWELVAERTNSDLANTLGNLVNRTISMSNKYFGGVVENRNVQLTENDAAVDADLKQTVTGTYAKVVAKMEELRVADALTEIFGIFKRCNKYIDETEPWVLAKDEAKADRLATVLYNLVEGIIIGASLLEPYMPETAEKIAKQLNTSLRDFDQLEQFGLYESGNRVTDQPEILFARLDMKDVAKKEAELEEAMIKAAAEHEAEEANAEAEKAEQEAIDIEPKTEIEYDDFAKMQFQVGEIISCEAVPKSKKLLCSQVKIGSQVRQIVSGIKAHYSPEEMVGKKVMVLVNLKPAKLAGVMSEGMILCAEDAEGNLALVTPEKNMPAGAEIC
;
A
#
# COMPACT_ATOMS: atom_id res chain seq x y z
N MET A 1 -15.79 9.18 7.47
CA MET A 1 -16.99 8.50 6.92
C MET A 1 -17.31 7.30 7.79
N CYS A 2 -18.50 7.24 8.36
CA CYS A 2 -18.91 6.05 9.13
C CYS A 2 -19.32 4.97 8.14
N ILE A 3 -18.51 3.91 8.02
CA ILE A 3 -18.73 2.79 7.08
C ILE A 3 -20.12 2.14 7.24
N ARG A 4 -20.74 2.32 8.40
CA ARG A 4 -22.06 1.74 8.72
C ARG A 4 -23.23 2.43 8.00
N ASP A 5 -23.02 3.64 7.50
CA ASP A 5 -24.09 4.44 6.86
C ASP A 5 -23.93 4.51 5.34
N SER A 6 -22.91 3.82 4.78
CA SER A 6 -22.69 3.74 3.34
C SER A 6 -23.62 2.72 2.70
N THR A 7 -24.39 3.16 1.71
CA THR A 7 -25.21 2.31 0.84
C THR A 7 -24.44 1.83 -0.41
N TRP A 8 -23.18 2.26 -0.55
CA TRP A 8 -22.32 1.84 -1.66
C TRP A 8 -21.80 0.42 -1.43
N GLY A 9 -21.98 -0.45 -2.40
CA GLY A 9 -21.55 -1.83 -2.36
C GLY A 9 -22.56 -2.78 -3.01
N ILE A 10 -22.30 -4.09 -2.94
CA ILE A 10 -23.19 -5.14 -3.44
C ILE A 10 -24.27 -5.39 -2.40
N PRO A 11 -25.57 -5.16 -2.69
CA PRO A 11 -26.64 -5.39 -1.73
C PRO A 11 -26.77 -6.87 -1.35
N VAL A 12 -27.04 -7.14 -0.07
CA VAL A 12 -27.36 -8.50 0.40
C VAL A 12 -28.78 -8.85 -0.07
N THR A 13 -28.92 -9.91 -0.86
CA THR A 13 -30.19 -10.27 -1.53
C THR A 13 -31.35 -10.58 -0.57
N PHE A 14 -31.05 -11.10 0.62
CA PHE A 14 -32.04 -11.45 1.65
C PHE A 14 -32.17 -10.38 2.76
N ASP A 15 -31.31 -9.36 2.75
CA ASP A 15 -31.38 -8.21 3.66
C ASP A 15 -30.87 -6.94 2.98
N PRO A 16 -31.73 -6.22 2.22
CA PRO A 16 -31.34 -5.06 1.42
C PRO A 16 -30.82 -3.86 2.23
N LYS A 17 -30.92 -3.89 3.56
CA LYS A 17 -30.37 -2.85 4.44
C LYS A 17 -28.86 -3.00 4.62
N HIS A 18 -28.27 -4.10 4.17
CA HIS A 18 -26.86 -4.40 4.30
C HIS A 18 -26.23 -4.60 2.92
N VAL A 19 -24.94 -4.29 2.86
CA VAL A 19 -24.08 -4.58 1.70
C VAL A 19 -23.09 -5.68 2.07
N ILE A 20 -22.63 -6.44 1.09
CA ILE A 20 -21.62 -7.49 1.28
C ILE A 20 -20.34 -6.83 1.80
N TYR A 21 -19.73 -7.44 2.81
CA TYR A 21 -18.49 -6.95 3.40
C TYR A 21 -17.36 -7.00 2.37
N VAL A 22 -16.67 -5.87 2.20
CA VAL A 22 -15.64 -5.68 1.16
C VAL A 22 -14.56 -6.76 1.15
N TRP A 23 -14.20 -7.34 2.27
CA TRP A 23 -13.20 -8.40 2.34
C TRP A 23 -13.68 -9.75 1.78
N LEU A 24 -14.97 -9.98 1.66
CA LEU A 24 -15.46 -11.16 0.93
C LEU A 24 -15.13 -11.03 -0.56
N ASP A 25 -15.39 -9.87 -1.14
CA ASP A 25 -15.05 -9.56 -2.54
C ASP A 25 -13.52 -9.56 -2.76
N ALA A 26 -12.78 -8.80 -1.95
CA ALA A 26 -11.34 -8.66 -2.08
C ALA A 26 -10.58 -9.99 -1.97
N LEU A 27 -10.97 -10.89 -1.06
CA LEU A 27 -10.28 -12.17 -0.85
C LEU A 27 -10.65 -13.20 -1.92
N THR A 28 -11.91 -13.25 -2.37
CA THR A 28 -12.32 -14.17 -3.43
C THR A 28 -11.64 -13.86 -4.76
N ASN A 29 -11.15 -12.65 -4.97
CA ASN A 29 -10.38 -12.30 -6.15
C ASN A 29 -9.14 -13.17 -6.35
N TYR A 30 -8.52 -13.71 -5.29
CA TYR A 30 -7.39 -14.63 -5.42
C TYR A 30 -7.70 -15.88 -6.24
N ILE A 31 -8.93 -16.39 -6.13
CA ILE A 31 -9.34 -17.58 -6.89
C ILE A 31 -10.10 -17.22 -8.17
N THR A 32 -10.96 -16.20 -8.14
CA THR A 32 -11.72 -15.79 -9.35
C THR A 32 -10.79 -15.21 -10.43
N GLY A 33 -9.74 -14.49 -10.05
CA GLY A 33 -8.74 -13.95 -10.98
C GLY A 33 -7.96 -15.01 -11.76
N ILE A 34 -7.88 -16.24 -11.26
CA ILE A 34 -7.25 -17.38 -11.92
C ILE A 34 -8.27 -18.35 -12.53
N GLY A 35 -9.57 -17.99 -12.46
CA GLY A 35 -10.64 -18.72 -13.16
C GLY A 35 -11.37 -19.79 -12.32
N TYR A 36 -11.52 -19.56 -11.01
CA TYR A 36 -12.44 -20.33 -10.19
C TYR A 36 -13.88 -20.11 -10.64
N ASP A 37 -14.65 -21.19 -10.67
CA ASP A 37 -16.08 -21.19 -10.96
C ASP A 37 -16.83 -22.07 -9.95
N ALA A 38 -17.80 -21.46 -9.25
CA ALA A 38 -18.62 -22.14 -8.24
C ALA A 38 -19.49 -23.27 -8.79
N ASP A 39 -19.81 -23.25 -10.09
CA ASP A 39 -20.60 -24.29 -10.77
C ASP A 39 -19.74 -25.49 -11.23
N GLY A 40 -18.47 -25.51 -10.86
CA GLY A 40 -17.55 -26.63 -11.12
C GLY A 40 -16.83 -26.58 -12.47
N ASN A 41 -16.94 -25.45 -13.21
CA ASN A 41 -16.28 -25.25 -14.52
C ASN A 41 -14.97 -24.45 -14.40
N SER A 42 -14.28 -24.55 -13.25
CA SER A 42 -13.01 -23.86 -13.01
C SER A 42 -11.98 -24.19 -14.09
N THR A 43 -11.18 -23.17 -14.46
CA THR A 43 -10.19 -23.26 -15.52
C THR A 43 -9.03 -24.20 -15.19
N GLU A 44 -8.26 -24.61 -16.20
CA GLU A 44 -7.01 -25.35 -16.01
C GLU A 44 -5.96 -24.50 -15.28
N GLN A 45 -5.99 -23.18 -15.44
CA GLN A 45 -5.11 -22.27 -14.70
C GLN A 45 -5.40 -22.32 -13.19
N TYR A 46 -6.67 -22.28 -12.78
CA TYR A 46 -7.06 -22.46 -11.39
C TYR A 46 -6.57 -23.79 -10.83
N LYS A 47 -6.84 -24.90 -11.51
CA LYS A 47 -6.43 -26.25 -11.08
C LYS A 47 -4.90 -26.39 -10.92
N LYS A 48 -4.13 -25.66 -11.73
CA LYS A 48 -2.67 -25.66 -11.67
C LYS A 48 -2.09 -24.80 -10.58
N LEU A 49 -2.69 -23.62 -10.32
CA LEU A 49 -2.13 -22.58 -9.45
C LEU A 49 -2.70 -22.57 -8.03
N TRP A 50 -3.89 -23.17 -7.82
CA TRP A 50 -4.49 -23.26 -6.51
C TRP A 50 -4.30 -24.66 -5.90
N PRO A 51 -3.96 -24.79 -4.59
CA PRO A 51 -3.77 -23.72 -3.61
C PRO A 51 -2.47 -22.94 -3.78
N ALA A 52 -2.50 -21.65 -3.38
CA ALA A 52 -1.32 -20.82 -3.38
C ALA A 52 -0.23 -21.40 -2.44
N ASP A 53 1.03 -21.37 -2.87
CA ASP A 53 2.16 -21.75 -2.03
C ASP A 53 2.38 -20.71 -0.91
N LEU A 54 2.25 -19.44 -1.25
CA LEU A 54 2.46 -18.34 -0.32
C LEU A 54 1.49 -17.17 -0.61
N HIS A 55 0.81 -16.68 0.41
CA HIS A 55 0.25 -15.35 0.46
C HIS A 55 1.24 -14.40 1.16
N LEU A 56 1.90 -13.54 0.40
CA LEU A 56 2.78 -12.50 0.92
C LEU A 56 1.99 -11.18 1.00
N ILE A 57 1.76 -10.70 2.22
CA ILE A 57 0.87 -9.59 2.50
C ILE A 57 1.46 -8.63 3.53
N GLY A 58 0.91 -7.42 3.65
CA GLY A 58 1.21 -6.53 4.77
C GLY A 58 0.61 -7.04 6.10
N LYS A 59 1.30 -6.83 7.20
CA LYS A 59 0.85 -7.28 8.54
C LYS A 59 -0.48 -6.65 8.98
N ASP A 60 -0.86 -5.51 8.41
CA ASP A 60 -2.12 -4.81 8.68
C ASP A 60 -3.37 -5.59 8.24
N ILE A 61 -3.23 -6.44 7.23
CA ILE A 61 -4.32 -7.27 6.70
C ILE A 61 -4.18 -8.77 7.07
N ILE A 62 -3.28 -9.12 7.99
CA ILE A 62 -3.02 -10.52 8.37
C ILE A 62 -4.27 -11.22 8.91
N ARG A 63 -5.13 -10.52 9.67
CA ARG A 63 -6.38 -11.07 10.20
C ARG A 63 -7.28 -11.57 9.07
N PHE A 64 -7.38 -10.83 7.97
CA PHE A 64 -8.25 -11.18 6.86
C PHE A 64 -7.76 -12.43 6.13
N HIS A 65 -6.45 -12.63 6.04
CA HIS A 65 -5.84 -13.75 5.34
C HIS A 65 -5.65 -15.01 6.21
N THR A 66 -5.62 -14.86 7.55
CA THR A 66 -5.42 -15.99 8.47
C THR A 66 -6.69 -16.45 9.18
N ILE A 67 -7.75 -15.63 9.20
CA ILE A 67 -9.03 -15.99 9.82
C ILE A 67 -10.16 -16.02 8.79
N TYR A 68 -10.46 -14.88 8.15
CA TYR A 68 -11.63 -14.80 7.26
C TYR A 68 -11.44 -15.60 5.97
N TRP A 69 -10.28 -15.48 5.34
CA TRP A 69 -10.01 -16.20 4.10
C TRP A 69 -10.06 -17.74 4.25
N PRO A 70 -9.42 -18.34 5.24
CA PRO A 70 -9.61 -19.77 5.54
C PRO A 70 -11.06 -20.16 5.76
N ILE A 71 -11.85 -19.37 6.49
CA ILE A 71 -13.27 -19.63 6.71
C ILE A 71 -14.04 -19.64 5.39
N PHE A 72 -13.79 -18.68 4.50
CA PHE A 72 -14.46 -18.62 3.20
C PHE A 72 -14.09 -19.81 2.31
N LEU A 73 -12.82 -20.19 2.25
CA LEU A 73 -12.37 -21.36 1.51
C LEU A 73 -12.95 -22.66 2.05
N MET A 74 -13.01 -22.82 3.37
CA MET A 74 -13.63 -23.98 4.00
C MET A 74 -15.14 -24.04 3.69
N ALA A 75 -15.82 -22.91 3.68
CA ALA A 75 -17.23 -22.82 3.31
C ALA A 75 -17.50 -23.19 1.84
N LEU A 76 -16.54 -22.88 0.95
CA LEU A 76 -16.57 -23.25 -0.46
C LEU A 76 -16.14 -24.71 -0.71
N GLY A 77 -15.53 -25.36 0.28
CA GLY A 77 -14.93 -26.70 0.11
C GLY A 77 -13.58 -26.69 -0.61
N GLU A 78 -12.93 -25.52 -0.68
CA GLU A 78 -11.67 -25.33 -1.38
C GLU A 78 -10.45 -25.51 -0.47
N PRO A 79 -9.29 -25.97 -1.00
CA PRO A 79 -8.09 -26.14 -0.21
C PRO A 79 -7.52 -24.80 0.26
N LEU A 80 -6.89 -24.81 1.45
CA LEU A 80 -6.27 -23.64 2.05
C LEU A 80 -4.90 -23.34 1.39
N PRO A 81 -4.45 -22.06 1.37
CA PRO A 81 -3.07 -21.71 1.03
C PRO A 81 -2.09 -22.45 1.94
N LYS A 82 -0.92 -22.80 1.41
CA LYS A 82 0.11 -23.54 2.19
C LYS A 82 0.73 -22.66 3.27
N GLN A 83 0.94 -21.38 2.98
CA GLN A 83 1.54 -20.42 3.89
C GLN A 83 0.93 -19.03 3.71
N VAL A 84 0.81 -18.29 4.83
CA VAL A 84 0.53 -16.85 4.85
C VAL A 84 1.66 -16.17 5.59
N PHE A 85 2.29 -15.18 4.97
CA PHE A 85 3.37 -14.42 5.56
C PHE A 85 3.06 -12.92 5.50
N GLY A 86 3.06 -12.27 6.69
CA GLY A 86 2.81 -10.84 6.83
C GLY A 86 4.11 -10.07 7.01
N HIS A 87 4.52 -9.29 5.99
CA HIS A 87 5.68 -8.42 6.12
C HIS A 87 5.36 -7.17 6.97
N PRO A 88 6.37 -6.58 7.65
CA PRO A 88 6.18 -5.41 8.50
C PRO A 88 5.93 -4.12 7.72
N TRP A 89 5.70 -3.03 8.45
CA TRP A 89 5.50 -1.71 7.86
C TRP A 89 6.80 -1.01 7.52
N LEU A 90 6.70 -0.17 6.51
CA LEU A 90 7.67 0.86 6.17
C LEU A 90 7.30 2.14 6.94
N LEU A 91 8.17 2.56 7.85
CA LEU A 91 7.97 3.75 8.67
C LEU A 91 8.85 4.89 8.16
N MET A 92 8.42 6.12 8.34
CA MET A 92 9.24 7.31 8.13
C MET A 92 9.40 8.07 9.44
N GLY A 93 10.66 8.31 9.84
CA GLY A 93 10.98 8.98 11.10
C GLY A 93 10.38 8.29 12.34
N GLY A 94 10.26 6.95 12.31
CA GLY A 94 9.65 6.16 13.39
C GLY A 94 8.12 6.22 13.45
N GLY A 95 7.45 6.87 12.49
CA GLY A 95 6.00 6.99 12.42
C GLY A 95 5.40 6.42 11.13
N LYS A 96 4.10 6.09 11.19
CA LYS A 96 3.36 5.65 10.00
C LYS A 96 3.24 6.80 8.99
N MET A 97 3.49 6.51 7.72
CA MET A 97 3.28 7.45 6.62
C MET A 97 1.80 7.82 6.51
N SER A 98 1.51 9.10 6.30
CA SER A 98 0.17 9.63 6.11
C SER A 98 0.19 10.83 5.17
N LYS A 99 -0.69 10.85 4.17
CA LYS A 99 -0.85 11.98 3.25
C LYS A 99 -1.17 13.27 3.99
N SER A 100 -2.02 13.21 5.01
CA SER A 100 -2.41 14.37 5.83
C SER A 100 -1.27 14.93 6.70
N LYS A 101 -0.19 14.17 6.92
CA LYS A 101 1.00 14.64 7.65
C LYS A 101 2.11 15.12 6.72
N GLY A 102 1.96 14.98 5.41
CA GLY A 102 2.98 15.34 4.43
C GLY A 102 4.26 14.49 4.51
N ASN A 103 4.24 13.34 5.21
CA ASN A 103 5.41 12.49 5.43
C ASN A 103 5.38 11.21 4.57
N VAL A 104 4.80 11.27 3.38
CA VAL A 104 4.79 10.15 2.44
C VAL A 104 6.01 10.25 1.54
N VAL A 105 6.78 9.16 1.43
CA VAL A 105 7.84 9.01 0.43
C VAL A 105 7.29 8.19 -0.71
N TYR A 106 7.33 8.72 -1.91
CA TYR A 106 6.91 8.00 -3.10
C TYR A 106 8.07 7.20 -3.69
N ALA A 107 7.79 5.99 -4.14
CA ALA A 107 8.79 5.13 -4.75
C ALA A 107 9.42 5.76 -6.00
N ASP A 108 8.61 6.46 -6.79
CA ASP A 108 9.06 7.13 -8.02
C ASP A 108 10.13 8.19 -7.72
N ASP A 109 9.94 9.03 -6.68
CA ASP A 109 10.92 10.05 -6.27
C ASP A 109 12.26 9.42 -5.86
N LEU A 110 12.21 8.29 -5.14
CA LEU A 110 13.41 7.56 -4.77
C LEU A 110 14.11 6.95 -5.98
N VAL A 111 13.34 6.34 -6.88
CA VAL A 111 13.88 5.70 -8.10
C VAL A 111 14.49 6.74 -9.03
N ASP A 112 13.85 7.88 -9.21
CA ASP A 112 14.37 8.97 -10.04
C ASP A 112 15.72 9.53 -9.55
N TYR A 113 15.94 9.51 -8.23
CA TYR A 113 17.17 10.03 -7.66
C TYR A 113 18.25 8.96 -7.45
N PHE A 114 17.91 7.80 -6.90
CA PHE A 114 18.85 6.75 -6.55
C PHE A 114 19.00 5.66 -7.61
N GLY A 115 18.05 5.53 -8.52
CA GLY A 115 17.92 4.43 -9.45
C GLY A 115 17.18 3.22 -8.85
N VAL A 116 16.54 2.44 -9.72
CA VAL A 116 15.64 1.35 -9.33
C VAL A 116 16.35 0.29 -8.47
N ASP A 117 17.56 -0.12 -8.85
CA ASP A 117 18.28 -1.19 -8.15
C ASP A 117 18.78 -0.76 -6.78
N ALA A 118 19.14 0.52 -6.57
CA ALA A 118 19.52 1.03 -5.27
C ALA A 118 18.32 1.04 -4.30
N VAL A 119 17.14 1.45 -4.77
CA VAL A 119 15.90 1.41 -3.99
C VAL A 119 15.49 -0.02 -3.67
N ARG A 120 15.55 -0.93 -4.65
CA ARG A 120 15.29 -2.36 -4.44
C ARG A 120 16.23 -2.97 -3.39
N TYR A 121 17.54 -2.68 -3.51
CA TYR A 121 18.53 -3.13 -2.54
C TYR A 121 18.17 -2.66 -1.13
N TYR A 122 17.88 -1.37 -0.98
CA TYR A 122 17.54 -0.79 0.33
C TYR A 122 16.31 -1.46 0.95
N VAL A 123 15.22 -1.53 0.20
CA VAL A 123 13.96 -2.10 0.69
C VAL A 123 14.10 -3.59 1.04
N LEU A 124 14.87 -4.35 0.26
CA LEU A 124 15.05 -5.79 0.50
C LEU A 124 16.10 -6.11 1.56
N HIS A 125 17.07 -5.22 1.80
CA HIS A 125 18.16 -5.43 2.75
C HIS A 125 17.88 -4.81 4.13
N GLU A 126 17.40 -3.55 4.18
CA GLU A 126 17.22 -2.81 5.44
C GLU A 126 15.83 -3.00 6.07
N MET A 127 14.96 -3.76 5.41
CA MET A 127 13.61 -4.06 5.88
C MET A 127 13.47 -5.54 6.19
N PRO A 128 14.10 -6.02 7.28
CA PRO A 128 13.96 -7.41 7.68
C PRO A 128 12.50 -7.71 7.98
N PHE A 129 12.02 -8.87 7.55
CA PHE A 129 10.61 -9.21 7.66
C PHE A 129 10.13 -9.46 9.09
N GLU A 130 11.03 -9.46 10.07
CA GLU A 130 10.70 -9.62 11.49
C GLU A 130 10.30 -8.31 12.18
N ASN A 131 10.74 -7.15 11.68
CA ASN A 131 10.55 -5.86 12.33
C ASN A 131 10.16 -4.77 11.34
N ASP A 132 9.46 -3.73 11.82
CA ASP A 132 9.19 -2.54 11.02
C ASP A 132 10.50 -1.87 10.62
N GLY A 133 10.60 -1.51 9.34
CA GLY A 133 11.76 -0.82 8.79
C GLY A 133 11.55 0.69 8.76
N ASN A 134 12.64 1.44 8.86
CA ASN A 134 12.61 2.88 8.73
C ASN A 134 13.17 3.27 7.36
N LEU A 135 12.46 4.14 6.65
CA LEU A 135 12.88 4.68 5.35
C LEU A 135 13.17 6.16 5.50
N THR A 136 14.42 6.56 5.26
CA THR A 136 14.81 7.96 5.08
C THR A 136 15.76 8.08 3.90
N TRP A 137 15.78 9.23 3.26
CA TRP A 137 16.69 9.52 2.16
C TRP A 137 18.15 9.32 2.56
N GLU A 138 18.49 9.74 3.78
CA GLU A 138 19.82 9.59 4.35
C GLU A 138 20.25 8.12 4.43
N LEU A 139 19.38 7.22 4.95
CA LEU A 139 19.66 5.80 5.05
C LEU A 139 19.83 5.13 3.68
N VAL A 140 18.99 5.51 2.70
CA VAL A 140 19.15 5.01 1.32
C VAL A 140 20.49 5.44 0.73
N ALA A 141 20.88 6.71 0.93
CA ALA A 141 22.16 7.24 0.46
C ALA A 141 23.36 6.59 1.16
N GLU A 142 23.30 6.39 2.47
CA GLU A 142 24.36 5.70 3.23
C GLU A 142 24.58 4.28 2.73
N ARG A 143 23.49 3.51 2.50
CA ARG A 143 23.60 2.15 1.96
C ARG A 143 24.08 2.13 0.52
N THR A 144 23.60 3.06 -0.30
CA THR A 144 24.11 3.22 -1.66
C THR A 144 25.61 3.49 -1.67
N ASN A 145 26.09 4.36 -0.80
CA ASN A 145 27.52 4.69 -0.70
C ASN A 145 28.36 3.52 -0.14
N SER A 146 27.91 2.88 0.95
CA SER A 146 28.70 1.87 1.66
C SER A 146 28.73 0.53 0.92
N ASP A 147 27.57 0.05 0.51
CA ASP A 147 27.43 -1.29 -0.01
C ASP A 147 27.50 -1.32 -1.54
N LEU A 148 26.75 -0.43 -2.21
CA LEU A 148 26.68 -0.44 -3.66
C LEU A 148 27.88 0.24 -4.32
N ALA A 149 28.22 1.46 -3.93
CA ALA A 149 29.36 2.16 -4.53
C ALA A 149 30.70 1.62 -4.04
N ASN A 150 30.91 1.52 -2.72
CA ASN A 150 32.22 1.13 -2.19
C ASN A 150 32.47 -0.38 -2.25
N THR A 151 31.51 -1.23 -1.85
CA THR A 151 31.75 -2.68 -1.80
C THR A 151 31.63 -3.30 -3.19
N LEU A 152 30.51 -3.11 -3.90
CA LEU A 152 30.25 -3.74 -5.19
C LEU A 152 30.87 -2.96 -6.37
N GLY A 153 30.49 -1.70 -6.53
CA GLY A 153 30.92 -0.87 -7.67
C GLY A 153 32.43 -0.70 -7.76
N ASN A 154 33.07 -0.41 -6.61
CA ASN A 154 34.53 -0.30 -6.55
C ASN A 154 35.24 -1.62 -6.85
N LEU A 155 34.71 -2.77 -6.37
CA LEU A 155 35.27 -4.11 -6.66
C LEU A 155 35.27 -4.37 -8.17
N VAL A 156 34.13 -4.21 -8.83
CA VAL A 156 33.99 -4.45 -10.27
C VAL A 156 34.92 -3.53 -11.06
N ASN A 157 34.87 -2.23 -10.76
CA ASN A 157 35.72 -1.25 -11.45
C ASN A 157 37.22 -1.50 -11.26
N ARG A 158 37.67 -1.81 -10.02
CA ARG A 158 39.08 -2.13 -9.73
C ARG A 158 39.53 -3.38 -10.49
N THR A 159 38.70 -4.41 -10.51
CA THR A 159 39.04 -5.68 -11.19
C THR A 159 39.19 -5.47 -12.70
N ILE A 160 38.25 -4.79 -13.34
CA ILE A 160 38.31 -4.47 -14.77
C ILE A 160 39.50 -3.53 -15.06
N SER A 161 39.72 -2.50 -14.25
CA SER A 161 40.85 -1.57 -14.42
C SER A 161 42.21 -2.26 -14.29
N MET A 162 42.35 -3.18 -13.34
CA MET A 162 43.60 -3.99 -13.22
C MET A 162 43.76 -4.92 -14.39
N SER A 163 42.69 -5.59 -14.86
CA SER A 163 42.76 -6.47 -16.04
C SER A 163 43.17 -5.68 -17.29
N ASN A 164 42.62 -4.50 -17.51
CA ASN A 164 43.00 -3.62 -18.60
C ASN A 164 44.46 -3.16 -18.51
N LYS A 165 44.86 -2.73 -17.33
CA LYS A 165 46.18 -2.16 -17.07
C LYS A 165 47.29 -3.19 -17.25
N TYR A 166 47.11 -4.43 -16.76
CA TYR A 166 48.20 -5.41 -16.69
C TYR A 166 48.16 -6.39 -17.86
N PHE A 167 46.98 -6.68 -18.41
CA PHE A 167 46.82 -7.69 -19.46
C PHE A 167 45.97 -7.19 -20.66
N GLY A 168 45.82 -5.89 -20.83
CA GLY A 168 45.01 -5.32 -21.91
C GLY A 168 43.57 -5.80 -21.92
N GLY A 169 43.02 -6.10 -20.76
CA GLY A 169 41.63 -6.57 -20.55
C GLY A 169 41.46 -8.10 -20.66
N VAL A 170 42.50 -8.85 -21.07
CA VAL A 170 42.42 -10.32 -21.14
C VAL A 170 42.46 -10.93 -19.74
N VAL A 171 41.54 -11.84 -19.47
CA VAL A 171 41.42 -12.55 -18.19
C VAL A 171 41.67 -14.04 -18.44
N GLU A 172 42.76 -14.55 -17.88
CA GLU A 172 43.19 -15.92 -18.09
C GLU A 172 43.40 -16.65 -16.79
N ASN A 173 42.93 -17.90 -16.73
CA ASN A 173 43.33 -18.84 -15.69
C ASN A 173 44.66 -19.50 -16.11
N ARG A 174 45.75 -19.08 -15.48
CA ARG A 174 47.06 -19.64 -15.73
C ARG A 174 47.40 -20.62 -14.61
N ASN A 175 47.69 -21.88 -15.01
CA ASN A 175 48.13 -22.88 -14.06
C ASN A 175 49.50 -22.51 -13.50
N VAL A 176 49.52 -22.01 -12.25
CA VAL A 176 50.74 -21.60 -11.57
C VAL A 176 50.97 -22.47 -10.33
N GLN A 177 52.20 -22.78 -10.04
CA GLN A 177 52.56 -23.40 -8.77
C GLN A 177 52.38 -22.38 -7.64
N LEU A 178 51.45 -22.67 -6.74
CA LEU A 178 51.10 -21.80 -5.63
C LEU A 178 51.99 -22.09 -4.41
N THR A 179 52.32 -21.08 -3.65
CA THR A 179 52.78 -21.24 -2.27
C THR A 179 51.65 -21.80 -1.40
N GLU A 180 51.96 -22.37 -0.24
CA GLU A 180 50.91 -22.83 0.70
C GLU A 180 49.95 -21.73 1.08
N ASN A 181 50.46 -20.52 1.31
CA ASN A 181 49.66 -19.36 1.64
C ASN A 181 48.74 -18.94 0.49
N ASP A 182 49.27 -18.84 -0.75
CA ASP A 182 48.47 -18.53 -1.94
C ASP A 182 47.36 -19.55 -2.16
N ALA A 183 47.69 -20.85 -2.02
CA ALA A 183 46.74 -21.94 -2.15
C ALA A 183 45.61 -21.85 -1.10
N ALA A 184 45.94 -21.51 0.15
CA ALA A 184 44.96 -21.34 1.23
C ALA A 184 44.02 -20.15 0.97
N VAL A 185 44.58 -19.02 0.52
CA VAL A 185 43.80 -17.80 0.22
C VAL A 185 42.86 -18.02 -0.97
N ASP A 186 43.32 -18.71 -2.02
CA ASP A 186 42.51 -19.08 -3.18
C ASP A 186 41.41 -20.07 -2.82
N ALA A 187 41.74 -21.07 -1.98
CA ALA A 187 40.76 -22.07 -1.53
C ALA A 187 39.65 -21.42 -0.69
N ASP A 188 39.98 -20.52 0.22
CA ASP A 188 39.00 -19.80 1.04
C ASP A 188 38.07 -18.91 0.20
N LEU A 189 38.61 -18.19 -0.81
CA LEU A 189 37.80 -17.48 -1.77
C LEU A 189 36.81 -18.41 -2.49
N LYS A 190 37.34 -19.50 -3.09
CA LYS A 190 36.54 -20.45 -3.86
C LYS A 190 35.45 -21.09 -3.00
N GLN A 191 35.79 -21.53 -1.79
CA GLN A 191 34.84 -22.12 -0.84
C GLN A 191 33.77 -21.14 -0.43
N THR A 192 34.12 -19.87 -0.16
CA THR A 192 33.15 -18.85 0.17
C THR A 192 32.20 -18.61 -0.99
N VAL A 193 32.72 -18.41 -2.19
CA VAL A 193 31.91 -18.09 -3.37
C VAL A 193 30.95 -19.23 -3.72
N THR A 194 31.45 -20.46 -3.84
CA THR A 194 30.63 -21.63 -4.22
C THR A 194 29.69 -22.10 -3.12
N GLY A 195 30.04 -21.88 -1.86
CA GLY A 195 29.20 -22.24 -0.72
C GLY A 195 28.06 -21.23 -0.43
N THR A 196 28.01 -20.07 -1.11
CA THR A 196 27.03 -19.05 -0.83
C THR A 196 25.64 -19.39 -1.37
N TYR A 197 25.52 -20.07 -2.52
CA TYR A 197 24.22 -20.41 -3.10
C TYR A 197 23.34 -21.21 -2.13
N ALA A 198 23.87 -22.28 -1.55
CA ALA A 198 23.10 -23.07 -0.57
C ALA A 198 22.64 -22.26 0.64
N LYS A 199 23.44 -21.31 1.09
CA LYS A 199 23.05 -20.40 2.20
C LYS A 199 21.95 -19.44 1.77
N VAL A 200 22.03 -18.88 0.57
CA VAL A 200 20.99 -18.01 0.01
C VAL A 200 19.67 -18.74 -0.10
N VAL A 201 19.67 -19.95 -0.65
CA VAL A 201 18.48 -20.80 -0.75
C VAL A 201 17.87 -21.05 0.63
N ALA A 202 18.69 -21.47 1.62
CA ALA A 202 18.20 -21.70 2.98
C ALA A 202 17.55 -20.45 3.60
N LYS A 203 18.12 -19.26 3.38
CA LYS A 203 17.52 -18.01 3.85
C LYS A 203 16.22 -17.66 3.13
N MET A 204 16.17 -17.89 1.82
CA MET A 204 14.96 -17.62 1.03
C MET A 204 13.82 -18.59 1.38
N GLU A 205 14.11 -19.86 1.67
CA GLU A 205 13.11 -20.82 2.17
C GLU A 205 12.49 -20.39 3.51
N GLU A 206 13.26 -19.67 4.34
CA GLU A 206 12.79 -19.07 5.59
C GLU A 206 12.17 -17.67 5.40
N LEU A 207 12.07 -17.15 4.16
CA LEU A 207 11.65 -15.78 3.82
C LEU A 207 12.55 -14.69 4.44
N ARG A 208 13.80 -15.00 4.76
CA ARG A 208 14.80 -14.08 5.31
C ARG A 208 15.57 -13.38 4.19
N VAL A 209 14.88 -12.54 3.44
CA VAL A 209 15.39 -11.89 2.22
C VAL A 209 16.62 -11.02 2.51
N ALA A 210 16.59 -10.23 3.60
CA ALA A 210 17.70 -9.37 4.00
C ALA A 210 18.97 -10.18 4.32
N ASP A 211 18.82 -11.33 4.98
CA ASP A 211 19.93 -12.21 5.27
C ASP A 211 20.50 -12.87 4.00
N ALA A 212 19.63 -13.24 3.06
CA ALA A 212 20.06 -13.78 1.77
C ALA A 212 20.93 -12.76 1.01
N LEU A 213 20.51 -11.48 0.98
CA LEU A 213 21.33 -10.39 0.41
C LEU A 213 22.67 -10.22 1.16
N THR A 214 22.66 -10.34 2.48
CA THR A 214 23.88 -10.27 3.30
C THR A 214 24.88 -11.38 2.94
N GLU A 215 24.40 -12.61 2.70
CA GLU A 215 25.24 -13.72 2.22
C GLU A 215 25.82 -13.41 0.84
N ILE A 216 25.03 -12.87 -0.10
CA ILE A 216 25.50 -12.48 -1.44
C ILE A 216 26.59 -11.40 -1.34
N PHE A 217 26.37 -10.36 -0.53
CA PHE A 217 27.37 -9.30 -0.31
C PHE A 217 28.61 -9.83 0.41
N GLY A 218 28.50 -10.95 1.11
CA GLY A 218 29.64 -11.70 1.66
C GLY A 218 30.65 -12.11 0.58
N ILE A 219 30.19 -12.50 -0.63
CA ILE A 219 31.06 -12.78 -1.78
C ILE A 219 31.88 -11.55 -2.16
N PHE A 220 31.23 -10.39 -2.33
CA PHE A 220 31.92 -9.16 -2.76
C PHE A 220 32.89 -8.65 -1.69
N LYS A 221 32.53 -8.75 -0.41
CA LYS A 221 33.43 -8.46 0.72
C LYS A 221 34.63 -9.40 0.74
N ARG A 222 34.40 -10.70 0.48
CA ARG A 222 35.50 -11.69 0.37
C ARG A 222 36.41 -11.39 -0.81
N CYS A 223 35.87 -11.02 -1.98
CA CYS A 223 36.66 -10.62 -3.14
C CYS A 223 37.51 -9.37 -2.86
N ASN A 224 36.95 -8.34 -2.19
CA ASN A 224 37.72 -7.17 -1.79
C ASN A 224 38.87 -7.57 -0.84
N LYS A 225 38.60 -8.40 0.17
CA LYS A 225 39.63 -8.91 1.07
C LYS A 225 40.71 -9.74 0.30
N TYR A 226 40.30 -10.51 -0.70
CA TYR A 226 41.22 -11.27 -1.55
C TYR A 226 42.17 -10.35 -2.34
N ILE A 227 41.72 -9.20 -2.82
CA ILE A 227 42.58 -8.20 -3.44
C ILE A 227 43.62 -7.69 -2.43
N ASP A 228 43.23 -7.44 -1.19
CA ASP A 228 44.15 -6.93 -0.14
C ASP A 228 45.14 -8.01 0.30
N GLU A 229 44.74 -9.28 0.36
CA GLU A 229 45.62 -10.42 0.70
C GLU A 229 46.59 -10.77 -0.39
N THR A 230 46.21 -10.61 -1.67
CA THR A 230 47.06 -11.01 -2.82
C THR A 230 47.88 -9.85 -3.36
N GLU A 231 47.60 -8.63 -2.99
CA GLU A 231 48.32 -7.40 -3.40
C GLU A 231 48.67 -7.36 -4.91
N PRO A 232 47.69 -7.36 -5.85
CA PRO A 232 47.92 -7.44 -7.31
C PRO A 232 48.90 -6.38 -7.80
N TRP A 233 48.92 -5.19 -7.19
CA TRP A 233 49.86 -4.11 -7.52
C TRP A 233 51.30 -4.40 -7.13
N VAL A 234 51.54 -5.31 -6.19
CA VAL A 234 52.88 -5.83 -5.82
C VAL A 234 53.28 -6.92 -6.79
N LEU A 235 52.36 -7.86 -7.08
CA LEU A 235 52.60 -8.93 -8.07
C LEU A 235 52.97 -8.35 -9.46
N ALA A 236 52.34 -7.26 -9.86
CA ALA A 236 52.57 -6.58 -11.14
C ALA A 236 53.96 -5.94 -11.30
N LYS A 237 54.77 -5.85 -10.24
CA LYS A 237 56.15 -5.31 -10.30
C LYS A 237 57.17 -6.37 -10.62
N ASP A 238 56.82 -7.67 -10.62
CA ASP A 238 57.69 -8.77 -10.82
C ASP A 238 57.15 -9.65 -11.98
N GLU A 239 57.84 -9.62 -13.10
CA GLU A 239 57.46 -10.37 -14.30
C GLU A 239 57.33 -11.90 -14.02
N ALA A 240 58.13 -12.41 -13.09
CA ALA A 240 58.05 -13.83 -12.71
C ALA A 240 56.72 -14.19 -12.01
N LYS A 241 55.99 -13.19 -11.52
CA LYS A 241 54.67 -13.35 -10.85
C LYS A 241 53.48 -13.05 -11.79
N ALA A 242 53.73 -12.81 -13.06
CA ALA A 242 52.67 -12.46 -14.01
C ALA A 242 51.57 -13.53 -14.09
N ASP A 243 51.92 -14.83 -14.04
CA ASP A 243 50.93 -15.90 -14.06
C ASP A 243 50.09 -15.96 -12.78
N ARG A 244 50.70 -15.68 -11.63
CA ARG A 244 49.96 -15.54 -10.37
C ARG A 244 48.99 -14.37 -10.43
N LEU A 245 49.41 -13.20 -10.92
CA LEU A 245 48.58 -12.04 -11.11
C LEU A 245 47.39 -12.32 -12.04
N ALA A 246 47.63 -13.02 -13.17
CA ALA A 246 46.56 -13.41 -14.08
C ALA A 246 45.50 -14.30 -13.39
N THR A 247 45.98 -15.32 -12.63
CA THR A 247 45.08 -16.19 -11.85
C THR A 247 44.30 -15.44 -10.77
N VAL A 248 44.92 -14.48 -10.11
CA VAL A 248 44.23 -13.61 -9.12
C VAL A 248 43.08 -12.86 -9.79
N LEU A 249 43.31 -12.23 -10.93
CA LEU A 249 42.27 -11.48 -11.65
C LEU A 249 41.17 -12.41 -12.17
N TYR A 250 41.52 -13.62 -12.65
CA TYR A 250 40.56 -14.62 -13.04
C TYR A 250 39.65 -15.03 -11.87
N ASN A 251 40.23 -15.32 -10.71
CA ASN A 251 39.49 -15.69 -9.51
C ASN A 251 38.51 -14.56 -9.05
N LEU A 252 38.94 -13.31 -9.20
CA LEU A 252 38.06 -12.16 -8.90
C LEU A 252 36.86 -12.07 -9.86
N VAL A 253 37.11 -12.25 -11.17
CA VAL A 253 36.04 -12.25 -12.18
C VAL A 253 35.03 -13.37 -11.92
N GLU A 254 35.53 -14.57 -11.59
CA GLU A 254 34.69 -15.71 -11.19
C GLU A 254 33.82 -15.41 -9.98
N GLY A 255 34.40 -14.86 -8.92
CA GLY A 255 33.65 -14.47 -7.72
C GLY A 255 32.60 -13.38 -8.00
N ILE A 256 32.95 -12.37 -8.83
CA ILE A 256 32.05 -11.29 -9.20
C ILE A 256 30.87 -11.82 -10.02
N ILE A 257 31.08 -12.68 -11.02
CA ILE A 257 29.97 -13.15 -11.86
C ILE A 257 29.04 -14.12 -11.12
N ILE A 258 29.55 -14.96 -10.21
CA ILE A 258 28.71 -15.79 -9.36
C ILE A 258 27.88 -14.90 -8.42
N GLY A 259 28.51 -13.91 -7.78
CA GLY A 259 27.82 -12.95 -6.95
C GLY A 259 26.78 -12.13 -7.70
N ALA A 260 27.08 -11.68 -8.92
CA ALA A 260 26.15 -10.96 -9.79
C ALA A 260 24.93 -11.83 -10.19
N SER A 261 25.18 -13.12 -10.49
CA SER A 261 24.09 -14.05 -10.84
C SER A 261 23.15 -14.30 -9.65
N LEU A 262 23.68 -14.42 -8.44
CA LEU A 262 22.87 -14.48 -7.21
C LEU A 262 22.13 -13.18 -6.92
N LEU A 263 22.68 -12.06 -7.37
CA LEU A 263 22.09 -10.72 -7.17
C LEU A 263 20.96 -10.41 -8.17
N GLU A 264 20.87 -11.10 -9.29
CA GLU A 264 19.91 -10.82 -10.37
C GLU A 264 18.45 -10.70 -9.89
N PRO A 265 17.89 -11.58 -9.04
CA PRO A 265 16.51 -11.44 -8.56
C PRO A 265 16.26 -10.16 -7.74
N TYR A 266 17.30 -9.60 -7.15
CA TYR A 266 17.25 -8.42 -6.30
C TYR A 266 17.55 -7.13 -7.06
N MET A 267 18.58 -7.15 -7.92
CA MET A 267 19.12 -6.01 -8.65
C MET A 267 19.39 -6.39 -10.11
N PRO A 268 18.35 -6.60 -10.93
CA PRO A 268 18.46 -7.17 -12.25
C PRO A 268 19.30 -6.33 -13.23
N GLU A 269 19.12 -5.00 -13.22
CA GLU A 269 19.89 -4.13 -14.12
C GLU A 269 21.37 -4.10 -13.76
N THR A 270 21.69 -4.12 -12.49
CA THR A 270 23.09 -4.14 -12.01
C THR A 270 23.77 -5.45 -12.35
N ALA A 271 23.09 -6.58 -12.16
CA ALA A 271 23.59 -7.90 -12.50
C ALA A 271 23.90 -8.01 -14.02
N GLU A 272 22.98 -7.55 -14.87
CA GLU A 272 23.17 -7.51 -16.33
C GLU A 272 24.35 -6.60 -16.74
N LYS A 273 24.45 -5.39 -16.13
CA LYS A 273 25.57 -4.48 -16.38
C LYS A 273 26.92 -5.08 -15.99
N ILE A 274 26.99 -5.82 -14.89
CA ILE A 274 28.21 -6.52 -14.48
C ILE A 274 28.58 -7.60 -15.51
N ALA A 275 27.63 -8.45 -15.88
CA ALA A 275 27.86 -9.51 -16.86
C ALA A 275 28.35 -8.95 -18.20
N LYS A 276 27.71 -7.88 -18.69
CA LYS A 276 28.11 -7.17 -19.92
C LYS A 276 29.52 -6.59 -19.82
N GLN A 277 29.89 -5.96 -18.71
CA GLN A 277 31.24 -5.41 -18.52
C GLN A 277 32.32 -6.47 -18.43
N LEU A 278 31.98 -7.63 -17.90
CA LEU A 278 32.84 -8.81 -17.86
C LEU A 278 32.83 -9.61 -19.18
N ASN A 279 32.03 -9.19 -20.17
CA ASN A 279 31.84 -9.87 -21.45
C ASN A 279 31.47 -11.34 -21.30
N THR A 280 30.47 -11.62 -20.45
CA THR A 280 29.96 -12.97 -20.16
C THR A 280 28.45 -12.90 -19.90
N SER A 281 27.80 -14.03 -19.69
CA SER A 281 26.42 -14.16 -19.25
C SER A 281 26.33 -14.44 -17.76
N LEU A 282 25.20 -14.08 -17.14
CA LEU A 282 24.83 -14.56 -15.82
C LEU A 282 24.70 -16.08 -15.86
N ARG A 283 24.94 -16.75 -14.75
CA ARG A 283 24.92 -18.20 -14.61
C ARG A 283 23.55 -18.70 -14.17
N ASP A 284 23.18 -19.85 -14.71
CA ASP A 284 22.01 -20.59 -14.23
C ASP A 284 22.22 -21.11 -12.80
N PHE A 285 21.15 -21.36 -12.06
CA PHE A 285 21.24 -21.80 -10.66
C PHE A 285 22.03 -23.07 -10.41
N ASP A 286 22.05 -24.00 -11.37
CA ASP A 286 22.82 -25.24 -11.30
C ASP A 286 24.34 -25.07 -11.50
N GLN A 287 24.76 -23.86 -11.90
CA GLN A 287 26.17 -23.49 -12.13
C GLN A 287 26.76 -22.66 -10.97
N LEU A 288 25.94 -22.20 -10.03
CA LEU A 288 26.37 -21.25 -8.98
C LEU A 288 27.33 -21.89 -7.94
N GLU A 289 27.36 -23.20 -7.82
CA GLU A 289 28.28 -23.94 -6.95
C GLU A 289 29.57 -24.35 -7.69
N GLN A 290 29.70 -23.98 -8.98
CA GLN A 290 30.84 -24.33 -9.81
C GLN A 290 31.75 -23.10 -10.01
N PHE A 291 33.04 -23.28 -9.72
CA PHE A 291 34.08 -22.27 -9.93
C PHE A 291 34.91 -22.61 -11.15
N GLY A 292 35.29 -21.59 -11.94
CA GLY A 292 36.16 -21.78 -13.09
C GLY A 292 35.41 -21.94 -14.42
N LEU A 293 34.20 -21.47 -14.53
CA LEU A 293 33.39 -21.51 -15.74
C LEU A 293 33.54 -20.25 -16.64
N TYR A 294 34.20 -19.18 -16.16
CA TYR A 294 34.52 -18.05 -17.01
C TYR A 294 35.51 -18.48 -18.08
N GLU A 295 35.22 -18.12 -19.32
CA GLU A 295 36.07 -18.51 -20.46
C GLU A 295 37.45 -17.86 -20.35
N SER A 296 38.49 -18.71 -20.17
CA SER A 296 39.87 -18.27 -20.06
C SER A 296 40.36 -17.68 -21.39
N GLY A 297 40.92 -16.48 -21.35
CA GLY A 297 41.28 -15.71 -22.52
C GLY A 297 40.24 -14.72 -22.99
N ASN A 298 39.07 -14.73 -22.37
CA ASN A 298 38.04 -13.70 -22.64
C ASN A 298 38.49 -12.31 -22.18
N ARG A 299 37.92 -11.27 -22.77
CA ARG A 299 38.33 -9.87 -22.55
C ARG A 299 37.18 -9.07 -21.89
N VAL A 300 37.45 -8.45 -20.75
CA VAL A 300 36.53 -7.49 -20.14
C VAL A 300 36.48 -6.20 -20.95
N THR A 301 35.45 -5.35 -20.67
CA THR A 301 35.32 -4.03 -21.32
C THR A 301 36.57 -3.17 -21.11
N ASP A 302 36.93 -2.39 -22.12
CA ASP A 302 37.98 -1.37 -22.03
C ASP A 302 37.48 -0.03 -21.46
N GLN A 303 36.15 0.16 -21.38
CA GLN A 303 35.47 1.35 -20.86
C GLN A 303 34.49 0.95 -19.75
N PRO A 304 34.99 0.72 -18.51
CA PRO A 304 34.12 0.34 -17.41
C PRO A 304 33.15 1.47 -17.05
N GLU A 305 31.87 1.14 -16.98
CA GLU A 305 30.83 2.04 -16.46
C GLU A 305 30.84 2.02 -14.93
N ILE A 306 30.66 3.19 -14.32
CA ILE A 306 30.45 3.29 -12.88
C ILE A 306 29.03 2.76 -12.58
N LEU A 307 28.94 1.64 -11.87
CA LEU A 307 27.65 1.03 -11.51
C LEU A 307 26.84 1.93 -10.56
N PHE A 308 27.50 2.48 -9.57
CA PHE A 308 26.93 3.40 -8.59
C PHE A 308 27.89 4.54 -8.32
N ALA A 309 27.47 5.77 -8.62
CA ALA A 309 28.21 6.96 -8.24
C ALA A 309 28.09 7.21 -6.72
N ARG A 310 29.16 7.72 -6.12
CA ARG A 310 29.11 8.12 -4.72
C ARG A 310 28.26 9.39 -4.59
N LEU A 311 27.29 9.36 -3.67
CA LEU A 311 26.37 10.46 -3.41
C LEU A 311 26.93 11.40 -2.36
N ASP A 312 26.78 12.72 -2.58
CA ASP A 312 27.04 13.72 -1.56
C ASP A 312 25.81 13.84 -0.64
N MET A 313 25.98 13.66 0.66
CA MET A 313 24.88 13.71 1.63
C MET A 313 24.20 15.08 1.70
N LYS A 314 24.90 16.16 1.31
CA LYS A 314 24.31 17.51 1.25
C LYS A 314 23.33 17.63 0.07
N ASP A 315 23.68 17.05 -1.07
CA ASP A 315 22.82 17.05 -2.24
C ASP A 315 21.57 16.19 -2.01
N VAL A 316 21.73 15.07 -1.30
CA VAL A 316 20.60 14.21 -0.88
C VAL A 316 19.64 14.97 0.03
N ALA A 317 20.14 15.60 1.09
CA ALA A 317 19.33 16.38 2.03
C ALA A 317 18.63 17.57 1.36
N LYS A 318 19.31 18.22 0.39
CA LYS A 318 18.72 19.31 -0.39
C LYS A 318 17.56 18.81 -1.24
N LYS A 319 17.73 17.67 -1.92
CA LYS A 319 16.68 17.07 -2.76
C LYS A 319 15.48 16.62 -1.94
N GLU A 320 15.71 16.01 -0.79
CA GLU A 320 14.66 15.62 0.16
C GLU A 320 13.82 16.83 0.59
N ALA A 321 14.48 17.93 0.99
CA ALA A 321 13.82 19.17 1.40
C ALA A 321 13.00 19.82 0.26
N GLU A 322 13.51 19.81 -0.97
CA GLU A 322 12.79 20.32 -2.15
C GLU A 322 11.49 19.52 -2.42
N LEU A 323 11.55 18.21 -2.26
CA LEU A 323 10.37 17.33 -2.45
C LEU A 323 9.36 17.50 -1.31
N GLU A 324 9.82 17.62 -0.07
CA GLU A 324 8.95 17.86 1.08
C GLU A 324 8.20 19.20 0.93
N GLU A 325 8.89 20.27 0.52
CA GLU A 325 8.27 21.57 0.25
C GLU A 325 7.22 21.48 -0.89
N ALA A 326 7.54 20.76 -1.96
CA ALA A 326 6.61 20.55 -3.07
C ALA A 326 5.36 19.77 -2.64
N MET A 327 5.51 18.75 -1.79
CA MET A 327 4.39 17.96 -1.27
C MET A 327 3.50 18.76 -0.33
N ILE A 328 4.07 19.57 0.56
CA ILE A 328 3.32 20.46 1.46
C ILE A 328 2.48 21.46 0.63
N LYS A 329 3.09 22.02 -0.42
CA LYS A 329 2.39 22.94 -1.32
C LYS A 329 1.24 22.27 -2.06
N ALA A 330 1.48 21.09 -2.63
CA ALA A 330 0.44 20.32 -3.33
C ALA A 330 -0.72 19.90 -2.41
N ALA A 331 -0.42 19.53 -1.15
CA ALA A 331 -1.45 19.21 -0.17
C ALA A 331 -2.32 20.42 0.18
N ALA A 332 -1.71 21.61 0.34
CA ALA A 332 -2.44 22.85 0.62
C ALA A 332 -3.32 23.30 -0.57
N GLU A 333 -2.84 23.12 -1.80
CA GLU A 333 -3.61 23.39 -3.01
C GLU A 333 -4.84 22.46 -3.12
N HIS A 334 -4.66 21.17 -2.83
CA HIS A 334 -5.75 20.18 -2.83
C HIS A 334 -6.82 20.48 -1.74
N GLU A 335 -6.39 20.82 -0.52
CA GLU A 335 -7.32 21.22 0.56
C GLU A 335 -8.11 22.48 0.17
N ALA A 336 -7.48 23.44 -0.51
CA ALA A 336 -8.15 24.63 -0.99
C ALA A 336 -9.17 24.33 -2.11
N GLU A 337 -8.86 23.40 -3.00
CA GLU A 337 -9.77 22.95 -4.06
C GLU A 337 -10.96 22.18 -3.48
N GLU A 338 -10.75 21.28 -2.51
CA GLU A 338 -11.82 20.56 -1.82
C GLU A 338 -12.75 21.54 -1.06
N ALA A 339 -12.18 22.51 -0.34
CA ALA A 339 -12.95 23.52 0.37
C ALA A 339 -13.79 24.40 -0.58
N ASN A 340 -13.24 24.77 -1.73
CA ASN A 340 -13.97 25.51 -2.76
C ASN A 340 -15.10 24.67 -3.38
N ALA A 341 -14.85 23.40 -3.67
CA ALA A 341 -15.86 22.49 -4.20
C ALA A 341 -17.01 22.23 -3.21
N GLU A 342 -16.69 22.13 -1.90
CA GLU A 342 -17.72 22.04 -0.84
C GLU A 342 -18.51 23.33 -0.72
N ALA A 343 -17.86 24.49 -0.83
CA ALA A 343 -18.52 25.79 -0.78
C ALA A 343 -19.47 26.00 -1.98
N GLU A 344 -19.01 25.67 -3.20
CA GLU A 344 -19.84 25.72 -4.41
C GLU A 344 -21.05 24.79 -4.31
N LYS A 345 -20.86 23.60 -3.74
CA LYS A 345 -21.95 22.63 -3.54
C LYS A 345 -22.96 23.13 -2.50
N ALA A 346 -22.48 23.75 -1.41
CA ALA A 346 -23.34 24.38 -0.41
C ALA A 346 -24.12 25.57 -0.97
N GLU A 347 -23.54 26.37 -1.88
CA GLU A 347 -24.18 27.47 -2.56
C GLU A 347 -25.27 27.00 -3.54
N GLN A 348 -25.06 25.87 -4.23
CA GLN A 348 -26.05 25.24 -5.12
C GLN A 348 -27.22 24.60 -4.35
N GLU A 349 -27.05 24.21 -3.10
CA GLU A 349 -28.08 23.63 -2.24
C GLU A 349 -28.82 24.70 -1.43
N ALA A 350 -28.42 25.98 -1.52
CA ALA A 350 -29.09 27.09 -0.81
C ALA A 350 -30.46 27.39 -1.42
N ILE A 351 -31.49 27.42 -0.56
CA ILE A 351 -32.89 27.75 -0.94
C ILE A 351 -33.22 29.15 -0.42
N ASP A 352 -33.36 30.09 -1.32
CA ASP A 352 -33.81 31.44 -0.98
C ASP A 352 -35.33 31.48 -0.94
N ILE A 353 -35.88 31.78 0.26
CA ILE A 353 -37.33 31.96 0.48
C ILE A 353 -37.66 33.46 0.52
N GLU A 354 -38.72 33.86 -0.17
CA GLU A 354 -39.22 35.25 -0.04
C GLU A 354 -39.47 35.58 1.43
N PRO A 355 -38.85 36.64 1.97
CA PRO A 355 -39.01 37.00 3.36
C PRO A 355 -40.46 37.47 3.62
N LYS A 356 -41.05 36.94 4.67
CA LYS A 356 -42.35 37.41 5.17
C LYS A 356 -42.15 38.67 6.01
N THR A 357 -43.25 39.37 6.27
CA THR A 357 -43.23 40.54 7.16
C THR A 357 -42.67 40.15 8.53
N GLU A 358 -41.79 41.00 9.06
CA GLU A 358 -41.25 40.83 10.42
C GLU A 358 -42.36 40.77 11.45
N ILE A 359 -42.18 39.91 12.45
CA ILE A 359 -43.09 39.76 13.60
C ILE A 359 -42.34 40.11 14.88
N GLU A 360 -43.05 40.60 15.89
CA GLU A 360 -42.50 40.84 17.22
C GLU A 360 -42.41 39.51 18.00
N TYR A 361 -41.56 39.48 19.02
CA TYR A 361 -41.40 38.30 19.89
C TYR A 361 -42.73 37.89 20.53
N ASP A 362 -43.55 38.84 20.88
CA ASP A 362 -44.88 38.60 21.45
C ASP A 362 -45.84 37.87 20.49
N ASP A 363 -45.63 37.97 19.18
CA ASP A 363 -46.40 37.22 18.20
C ASP A 363 -45.92 35.79 18.11
N PHE A 364 -44.61 35.55 18.19
CA PHE A 364 -44.05 34.22 18.26
C PHE A 364 -44.42 33.52 19.58
N ALA A 365 -44.35 34.23 20.72
CA ALA A 365 -44.68 33.71 22.05
C ALA A 365 -46.16 33.26 22.20
N LYS A 366 -47.04 33.65 21.29
CA LYS A 366 -48.40 33.14 21.21
C LYS A 366 -48.50 31.74 20.62
N MET A 367 -47.46 31.26 19.90
CA MET A 367 -47.46 29.95 19.32
C MET A 367 -46.82 28.93 20.31
N GLN A 368 -47.45 27.77 20.46
CA GLN A 368 -46.95 26.72 21.33
C GLN A 368 -46.58 25.49 20.51
N PHE A 369 -45.27 25.14 20.52
CA PHE A 369 -44.75 23.98 19.86
C PHE A 369 -44.41 22.91 20.87
N GLN A 370 -44.75 21.65 20.57
CA GLN A 370 -44.39 20.50 21.39
C GLN A 370 -43.95 19.31 20.52
N VAL A 371 -43.13 18.41 21.10
CA VAL A 371 -42.81 17.14 20.50
C VAL A 371 -44.01 16.22 20.58
N GLY A 372 -44.48 15.72 19.44
CA GLY A 372 -45.49 14.68 19.34
C GLY A 372 -44.93 13.36 18.90
N GLU A 373 -45.51 12.23 19.35
CA GLU A 373 -45.19 10.89 18.87
C GLU A 373 -46.39 10.32 18.11
N ILE A 374 -46.23 9.95 16.87
CA ILE A 374 -47.29 9.40 16.02
C ILE A 374 -47.55 7.94 16.43
N ILE A 375 -48.71 7.69 17.01
CA ILE A 375 -49.12 6.37 17.50
C ILE A 375 -49.95 5.57 16.48
N SER A 376 -50.63 6.25 15.57
CA SER A 376 -51.26 5.64 14.40
C SER A 376 -51.41 6.67 13.27
N CYS A 377 -51.50 6.20 12.05
CA CYS A 377 -51.67 7.05 10.86
C CYS A 377 -52.53 6.31 9.83
N GLU A 378 -53.44 7.02 9.18
CA GLU A 378 -54.28 6.48 8.14
C GLU A 378 -54.44 7.47 6.98
N ALA A 379 -54.63 6.94 5.78
CA ALA A 379 -54.94 7.78 4.63
C ALA A 379 -56.38 8.33 4.69
N VAL A 380 -56.61 9.64 4.45
CA VAL A 380 -57.93 10.21 4.41
C VAL A 380 -58.66 9.73 3.15
N PRO A 381 -59.81 8.98 3.25
CA PRO A 381 -60.44 8.28 2.14
C PRO A 381 -60.85 9.14 0.93
N LYS A 382 -61.11 10.41 1.14
CA LYS A 382 -61.53 11.38 0.09
C LYS A 382 -60.42 12.29 -0.40
N SER A 383 -59.17 12.04 -0.01
CA SER A 383 -58.07 12.90 -0.36
C SER A 383 -56.86 12.10 -0.93
N LYS A 384 -56.27 12.59 -2.01
CA LYS A 384 -55.04 12.05 -2.58
C LYS A 384 -53.76 12.59 -1.86
N LYS A 385 -53.92 13.65 -1.03
CA LYS A 385 -52.75 14.37 -0.45
C LYS A 385 -52.68 14.26 1.07
N LEU A 386 -53.74 13.80 1.77
CA LEU A 386 -53.84 13.93 3.22
C LEU A 386 -53.65 12.58 3.92
N LEU A 387 -52.87 12.63 5.01
CA LEU A 387 -52.79 11.63 6.06
C LEU A 387 -53.43 12.15 7.34
N CYS A 388 -54.13 11.26 8.07
CA CYS A 388 -54.70 11.54 9.38
C CYS A 388 -53.89 10.76 10.44
N SER A 389 -53.18 11.46 11.30
CA SER A 389 -52.32 10.90 12.33
C SER A 389 -52.93 11.12 13.71
N GLN A 390 -52.88 10.07 14.55
CA GLN A 390 -53.11 10.21 16.01
C GLN A 390 -51.75 10.45 16.66
N VAL A 391 -51.58 11.64 17.26
CA VAL A 391 -50.32 12.11 17.79
C VAL A 391 -50.43 12.24 19.29
N LYS A 392 -49.62 11.46 20.02
CA LYS A 392 -49.46 11.55 21.46
C LYS A 392 -48.62 12.77 21.82
N ILE A 393 -49.14 13.67 22.66
CA ILE A 393 -48.48 14.88 23.15
C ILE A 393 -48.69 14.93 24.64
N GLY A 394 -47.65 14.57 25.41
CA GLY A 394 -47.78 14.39 26.86
C GLY A 394 -48.80 13.28 27.20
N SER A 395 -49.82 13.60 28.00
CA SER A 395 -50.91 12.67 28.36
C SER A 395 -52.09 12.70 27.37
N GLN A 396 -52.07 13.56 26.37
CA GLN A 396 -53.15 13.71 25.38
C GLN A 396 -52.81 13.05 24.07
N VAL A 397 -53.85 12.60 23.35
CA VAL A 397 -53.76 12.19 21.96
C VAL A 397 -54.57 13.15 21.13
N ARG A 398 -53.99 13.71 20.08
CA ARG A 398 -54.65 14.65 19.18
C ARG A 398 -54.69 14.08 17.76
N GLN A 399 -55.76 14.33 17.08
CA GLN A 399 -55.93 13.99 15.67
C GLN A 399 -55.41 15.16 14.82
N ILE A 400 -54.41 14.88 13.99
CA ILE A 400 -53.78 15.89 13.12
C ILE A 400 -53.82 15.41 11.67
N VAL A 401 -54.30 16.26 10.79
CA VAL A 401 -54.36 15.99 9.35
C VAL A 401 -53.26 16.79 8.64
N SER A 402 -52.40 16.11 7.88
CA SER A 402 -51.25 16.71 7.18
C SER A 402 -51.21 16.37 5.72
N GLY A 403 -50.71 17.29 4.88
CA GLY A 403 -50.67 17.17 3.41
C GLY A 403 -49.48 16.41 2.85
N ILE A 404 -49.00 15.36 3.54
CA ILE A 404 -47.72 14.71 3.28
C ILE A 404 -47.84 13.30 2.65
N LYS A 405 -49.02 12.89 2.19
CA LYS A 405 -49.26 11.54 1.65
C LYS A 405 -48.43 11.23 0.39
N ALA A 406 -47.97 12.26 -0.33
CA ALA A 406 -47.08 12.03 -1.49
C ALA A 406 -45.64 11.64 -1.09
N HIS A 407 -45.23 11.97 0.15
CA HIS A 407 -43.86 11.84 0.64
C HIS A 407 -43.71 10.78 1.74
N TYR A 408 -44.83 10.37 2.39
CA TYR A 408 -44.83 9.41 3.48
C TYR A 408 -46.02 8.44 3.38
N SER A 409 -45.75 7.14 3.59
CA SER A 409 -46.83 6.15 3.79
C SER A 409 -47.36 6.19 5.24
N PRO A 410 -48.60 5.74 5.48
CA PRO A 410 -49.15 5.66 6.84
C PRO A 410 -48.30 4.83 7.80
N GLU A 411 -47.70 3.72 7.27
CA GLU A 411 -46.88 2.81 8.04
C GLU A 411 -45.56 3.45 8.49
N GLU A 412 -44.96 4.25 7.62
CA GLU A 412 -43.71 4.97 7.90
C GLU A 412 -43.88 6.09 8.93
N MET A 413 -45.08 6.60 9.11
CA MET A 413 -45.37 7.68 10.07
C MET A 413 -45.42 7.18 11.51
N VAL A 414 -45.82 5.93 11.74
CA VAL A 414 -46.00 5.39 13.09
C VAL A 414 -44.67 5.30 13.83
N GLY A 415 -44.63 5.77 15.07
CA GLY A 415 -43.44 5.78 15.91
C GLY A 415 -42.51 6.99 15.69
N LYS A 416 -42.75 7.81 14.65
CA LYS A 416 -41.94 9.03 14.46
C LYS A 416 -42.29 10.12 15.47
N LYS A 417 -41.24 10.82 15.89
CA LYS A 417 -41.36 12.03 16.70
C LYS A 417 -41.34 13.25 15.78
N VAL A 418 -42.30 14.15 15.99
CA VAL A 418 -42.50 15.28 15.11
C VAL A 418 -42.70 16.56 15.92
N MET A 419 -42.38 17.71 15.32
CA MET A 419 -42.71 19.00 15.86
C MET A 419 -44.16 19.35 15.54
N VAL A 420 -44.94 19.73 16.56
CA VAL A 420 -46.36 20.02 16.43
C VAL A 420 -46.68 21.40 17.00
N LEU A 421 -47.36 22.24 16.22
CA LEU A 421 -48.03 23.46 16.72
C LEU A 421 -49.34 23.02 17.37
N VAL A 422 -49.44 23.14 18.71
CA VAL A 422 -50.50 22.51 19.51
C VAL A 422 -51.64 23.45 19.86
N ASN A 423 -51.44 24.76 19.80
CA ASN A 423 -52.47 25.75 20.15
C ASN A 423 -53.16 26.40 18.93
N LEU A 424 -53.07 25.74 17.77
CA LEU A 424 -53.82 26.16 16.59
C LEU A 424 -55.29 25.80 16.75
N LYS A 425 -56.19 26.69 16.34
CA LYS A 425 -57.63 26.41 16.38
C LYS A 425 -57.97 25.21 15.49
N PRO A 426 -58.73 24.22 15.99
CA PRO A 426 -59.14 23.06 15.21
C PRO A 426 -59.82 23.44 13.89
N ALA A 427 -59.43 22.77 12.82
CA ALA A 427 -59.97 23.00 11.47
C ALA A 427 -60.39 21.69 10.78
N LYS A 428 -61.39 21.73 9.93
CA LYS A 428 -61.78 20.56 9.09
C LYS A 428 -61.05 20.55 7.77
N LEU A 429 -60.28 19.47 7.52
CA LEU A 429 -59.57 19.25 6.28
C LEU A 429 -60.16 18.00 5.59
N ALA A 430 -60.72 18.14 4.41
CA ALA A 430 -61.44 17.07 3.68
C ALA A 430 -62.49 16.32 4.53
N GLY A 431 -63.15 17.03 5.47
CA GLY A 431 -64.16 16.49 6.35
C GLY A 431 -63.66 15.90 7.67
N VAL A 432 -62.35 15.78 7.85
CA VAL A 432 -61.71 15.28 9.06
C VAL A 432 -61.20 16.46 9.91
N MET A 433 -61.39 16.42 11.22
CA MET A 433 -60.96 17.47 12.15
C MET A 433 -59.43 17.35 12.41
N SER A 434 -58.69 18.44 12.28
CA SER A 434 -57.29 18.55 12.67
C SER A 434 -57.18 19.45 13.91
N GLU A 435 -56.54 18.98 14.98
CA GLU A 435 -56.39 19.66 16.27
C GLU A 435 -54.96 20.17 16.52
N GLY A 436 -54.23 20.44 15.44
CA GLY A 436 -52.88 20.98 15.43
C GLY A 436 -52.26 20.87 14.03
N MET A 437 -50.96 21.18 13.94
CA MET A 437 -50.21 21.13 12.67
C MET A 437 -48.85 20.48 12.88
N ILE A 438 -48.56 19.46 12.12
CA ILE A 438 -47.17 18.87 12.03
C ILE A 438 -46.36 19.78 11.11
N LEU A 439 -45.15 20.14 11.52
CA LEU A 439 -44.23 20.95 10.72
C LEU A 439 -43.35 20.09 9.81
N CYS A 440 -43.19 20.56 8.60
CA CYS A 440 -42.29 19.98 7.59
C CYS A 440 -41.42 21.09 7.02
N ALA A 441 -40.18 20.70 6.62
CA ALA A 441 -39.36 21.50 5.74
C ALA A 441 -39.67 21.09 4.29
N GLU A 442 -39.60 22.06 3.36
CA GLU A 442 -39.83 21.88 1.94
C GLU A 442 -38.60 22.31 1.16
N ASP A 443 -38.11 21.46 0.24
CA ASP A 443 -37.02 21.80 -0.65
C ASP A 443 -37.49 22.55 -1.92
N ALA A 444 -36.52 22.90 -2.80
CA ALA A 444 -36.80 23.63 -4.03
C ALA A 444 -37.66 22.83 -5.02
N GLU A 445 -37.64 21.50 -4.96
CA GLU A 445 -38.44 20.60 -5.79
C GLU A 445 -39.84 20.33 -5.22
N GLY A 446 -40.10 20.80 -4.02
CA GLY A 446 -41.40 20.61 -3.32
C GLY A 446 -41.45 19.28 -2.54
N ASN A 447 -40.33 18.65 -2.25
CA ASN A 447 -40.28 17.49 -1.38
C ASN A 447 -40.42 17.93 0.08
N LEU A 448 -41.22 17.19 0.86
CA LEU A 448 -41.47 17.51 2.27
C LEU A 448 -40.72 16.53 3.20
N ALA A 449 -40.01 17.07 4.16
CA ALA A 449 -39.39 16.35 5.26
C ALA A 449 -39.96 16.75 6.61
N LEU A 450 -40.26 15.76 7.48
CA LEU A 450 -40.76 16.05 8.84
C LEU A 450 -39.69 16.74 9.67
N VAL A 451 -40.06 17.80 10.38
CA VAL A 451 -39.16 18.40 11.37
C VAL A 451 -39.22 17.58 12.65
N THR A 452 -38.07 16.98 13.00
CA THR A 452 -37.92 16.05 14.13
C THR A 452 -36.83 16.54 15.08
N PRO A 453 -36.92 16.24 16.40
CA PRO A 453 -35.83 16.55 17.31
C PRO A 453 -34.61 15.62 17.04
N GLU A 454 -33.44 16.21 16.96
CA GLU A 454 -32.17 15.46 16.75
C GLU A 454 -31.91 14.42 17.87
N LYS A 455 -32.25 14.79 19.11
CA LYS A 455 -32.09 13.90 20.27
C LYS A 455 -33.44 13.30 20.66
N ASN A 456 -33.39 12.12 21.28
CA ASN A 456 -34.60 11.44 21.74
C ASN A 456 -35.26 12.24 22.87
N MET A 457 -36.27 13.04 22.52
CA MET A 457 -37.08 13.83 23.45
C MET A 457 -38.38 13.13 23.76
N PRO A 458 -38.93 13.23 25.00
CA PRO A 458 -40.24 12.68 25.34
C PRO A 458 -41.37 13.40 24.61
N ALA A 459 -42.44 12.67 24.28
CA ALA A 459 -43.68 13.30 23.77
C ALA A 459 -44.26 14.26 24.77
N GLY A 460 -44.56 15.50 24.33
CA GLY A 460 -45.00 16.59 25.20
C GLY A 460 -43.88 17.55 25.60
N ALA A 461 -42.63 17.29 25.28
CA ALA A 461 -41.57 18.26 25.51
C ALA A 461 -41.84 19.56 24.75
N GLU A 462 -41.68 20.67 25.42
CA GLU A 462 -41.87 21.99 24.82
C GLU A 462 -40.69 22.37 23.92
N ILE A 463 -40.99 23.02 22.82
CA ILE A 463 -40.01 23.55 21.87
C ILE A 463 -40.04 25.06 22.02
N CYS A 464 -38.96 25.64 22.50
CA CYS A 464 -38.78 27.05 22.82
C CYS A 464 -37.56 27.63 22.07
#